data_518dc1073441f503078321f7a8aeb228
#
_entry.id   518dc1073441f503078321f7a8aeb228
#
_cell.length_a   1.000
_cell.length_b   1.000
_cell.length_c   1.000
_cell.angle_alpha   90.00
_cell.angle_beta   90.00
_cell.angle_gamma   90.00
#
_symmetry.space_group_name_H-M   'P 1'
#
loop_
_entity.id
_entity.type
_entity.pdbx_description
1 polymer ?
#
loop_
_entity_poly.entity_id
_entity_poly.type
_entity_poly.pdbx_seq_one_letter_code
_entity_poly.pdbx_strand_id
1 'polypeptide(L)'
;MTIRKYLFQSFLVLCCTLVGCLSAHDVPVPDTERETTLTLRLSPEAMTRSGDGTVQESAVHDLSLYFFHKTTPEASERLYLKNPGSRVSLSLPTGDYELFALANTGGDPGELTAERLAAYTLPLCNDEELVRQGIAMSARQSVRVEGATEIPLRLERCLARLDLSVSLGEECPPGLELHSITLRSIPATLTPFADNRPATETLLSGFDQQEITDNSVPARTYYLPENLRGTNPTVTEPRLRDMAHAPEGATFVHIHASFMGVPLNYYIFLGSNTTDDFNLRRNRHYRMEVTVRGVSNDDCRVSMTTLLLSEGFAPEYDCSQTAALKLLPFCTNDPDAALYLSYELVEGTGRAILDGSDFPQGTRRRVVSDTPLEVGYTQSEPGDVRMRFTLSDAYGNPVTVDASTVFRAANPLTVAYGTSKVGMVATVTFRIGEPGYTGRFTIA
;
A
#
# COMPACT_ATOMS: atom_id res chain seq x y z
N MET A 1 13.50 -11.62 75.52
CA MET A 1 13.56 -10.91 76.83
C MET A 1 12.30 -10.07 76.92
N THR A 2 11.35 -10.60 77.57
CA THR A 2 10.53 -10.16 78.74
C THR A 2 9.47 -9.15 78.40
N ILE A 3 8.17 -9.55 78.25
CA ILE A 3 7.18 -9.78 79.32
C ILE A 3 6.69 -8.44 79.90
N ARG A 4 5.44 -8.02 79.91
CA ARG A 4 4.24 -8.38 80.68
C ARG A 4 3.19 -7.31 80.37
N LYS A 5 1.94 -7.58 80.08
CA LYS A 5 0.82 -8.14 80.81
C LYS A 5 0.04 -7.15 81.68
N TYR A 6 -1.31 -7.12 81.44
CA TYR A 6 -2.50 -6.95 82.32
C TYR A 6 -2.80 -5.52 82.85
N LEU A 7 -4.00 -5.06 83.04
CA LEU A 7 -5.30 -5.58 83.52
C LEU A 7 -6.34 -4.42 83.40
N PHE A 8 -7.54 -4.65 82.87
CA PHE A 8 -8.80 -4.86 83.63
C PHE A 8 -9.33 -3.69 84.47
N GLN A 9 -10.51 -3.17 84.25
CA GLN A 9 -11.78 -3.25 84.91
C GLN A 9 -12.65 -1.99 84.72
N SER A 10 -13.79 -2.20 84.11
CA SER A 10 -15.15 -1.95 84.55
C SER A 10 -15.38 -0.80 85.51
N PHE A 11 -16.22 0.15 85.13
CA PHE A 11 -17.24 0.71 86.03
C PHE A 11 -18.55 1.00 85.27
N LEU A 12 -19.59 0.51 85.83
CA LEU A 12 -21.01 0.52 85.46
C LEU A 12 -21.73 1.66 86.16
N VAL A 13 -22.89 2.09 85.55
CA VAL A 13 -24.05 2.75 86.16
C VAL A 13 -24.00 4.28 86.21
N LEU A 14 -24.92 5.05 85.60
CA LEU A 14 -26.29 5.23 86.00
C LEU A 14 -27.06 6.21 85.08
N CYS A 15 -28.31 5.89 84.82
CA CYS A 15 -29.32 6.63 84.12
C CYS A 15 -29.42 8.12 84.45
N CYS A 16 -29.70 8.94 83.42
CA CYS A 16 -30.67 10.03 83.54
C CYS A 16 -31.35 10.28 82.19
N THR A 17 -32.64 10.04 82.18
CA THR A 17 -33.59 10.34 81.08
C THR A 17 -33.65 11.84 80.87
N LEU A 18 -33.36 12.29 79.67
CA LEU A 18 -33.85 13.53 79.09
C LEU A 18 -34.45 13.23 77.72
N VAL A 19 -35.78 13.27 77.68
CA VAL A 19 -36.59 13.35 76.47
C VAL A 19 -36.28 14.68 75.80
N GLY A 20 -35.49 14.63 74.73
CA GLY A 20 -35.33 15.74 73.83
C GLY A 20 -35.80 15.24 72.43
N CYS A 21 -36.95 15.76 71.98
CA CYS A 21 -37.35 15.63 70.59
C CYS A 21 -36.30 16.32 69.75
N LEU A 22 -35.39 15.56 69.18
CA LEU A 22 -34.61 15.96 68.03
C LEU A 22 -35.37 15.45 66.76
N SER A 23 -35.95 16.43 66.06
CA SER A 23 -36.37 16.21 64.65
C SER A 23 -35.20 15.56 63.86
N ALA A 24 -35.46 14.38 63.45
CA ALA A 24 -34.55 13.75 62.48
C ALA A 24 -34.44 14.72 61.27
N HIS A 25 -33.32 15.39 61.16
CA HIS A 25 -32.91 15.86 59.85
C HIS A 25 -32.69 14.60 59.03
N ASP A 26 -33.54 14.43 58.05
CA ASP A 26 -33.25 13.52 56.91
C ASP A 26 -31.87 13.92 56.38
N VAL A 27 -30.85 13.18 56.78
CA VAL A 27 -29.60 13.14 56.02
C VAL A 27 -30.04 12.53 54.69
N PRO A 28 -29.90 13.24 53.57
CA PRO A 28 -30.19 12.61 52.28
C PRO A 28 -29.28 11.38 52.20
N VAL A 29 -29.89 10.20 52.27
CA VAL A 29 -29.24 8.96 51.87
C VAL A 29 -28.75 9.24 50.43
N PRO A 30 -27.45 9.13 50.13
CA PRO A 30 -27.00 9.32 48.76
C PRO A 30 -27.88 8.42 47.93
N ASP A 31 -28.48 8.98 46.88
CA ASP A 31 -29.31 8.27 45.91
C ASP A 31 -28.50 7.04 45.48
N THR A 32 -28.87 5.89 46.01
CA THR A 32 -28.32 4.61 45.56
C THR A 32 -28.69 4.60 44.10
N GLU A 33 -27.68 4.74 43.21
CA GLU A 33 -27.84 4.70 41.77
C GLU A 33 -28.76 3.53 41.46
N ARG A 34 -30.00 3.86 41.06
CA ARG A 34 -31.00 2.82 40.74
C ARG A 34 -30.52 2.12 39.50
N GLU A 35 -30.07 0.87 39.65
CA GLU A 35 -29.83 0.00 38.50
C GLU A 35 -31.11 -0.18 37.69
N THR A 36 -31.00 -0.04 36.39
CA THR A 36 -32.10 -0.21 35.47
C THR A 36 -31.70 -1.04 34.28
N THR A 37 -32.64 -1.71 33.63
CA THR A 37 -32.35 -2.58 32.50
C THR A 37 -32.28 -1.75 31.21
N LEU A 38 -31.10 -1.75 30.56
CA LEU A 38 -30.91 -1.29 29.20
C LEU A 38 -30.97 -2.47 28.23
N THR A 39 -31.80 -2.35 27.20
CA THR A 39 -31.85 -3.31 26.09
C THR A 39 -31.31 -2.66 24.81
N LEU A 40 -30.25 -3.23 24.25
CA LEU A 40 -29.70 -2.86 22.97
C LEU A 40 -30.29 -3.75 21.88
N ARG A 41 -30.89 -3.15 20.87
CA ARG A 41 -31.31 -3.86 19.65
C ARG A 41 -30.22 -3.72 18.59
N LEU A 42 -29.53 -4.82 18.30
CA LEU A 42 -28.45 -4.85 17.32
C LEU A 42 -29.03 -4.68 15.91
N SER A 43 -28.51 -3.73 15.18
CA SER A 43 -28.87 -3.44 13.79
C SER A 43 -27.61 -3.16 13.00
N PRO A 44 -27.00 -4.19 12.36
CA PRO A 44 -25.94 -3.94 11.38
C PRO A 44 -26.49 -3.02 10.28
N GLU A 45 -25.77 -1.97 10.00
CA GLU A 45 -26.20 -1.01 8.97
C GLU A 45 -26.19 -1.69 7.61
N ALA A 46 -27.29 -1.62 6.86
CA ALA A 46 -27.36 -2.27 5.55
C ALA A 46 -26.38 -1.60 4.58
N MET A 47 -25.49 -2.37 3.96
CA MET A 47 -24.82 -1.91 2.74
C MET A 47 -25.86 -1.66 1.66
N THR A 48 -25.62 -0.70 0.79
CA THR A 48 -26.58 -0.23 -0.23
C THR A 48 -27.01 -1.30 -1.25
N ARG A 49 -26.45 -2.51 -1.21
CA ARG A 49 -26.98 -3.76 -1.85
C ARG A 49 -26.27 -4.97 -1.24
N SER A 50 -27.03 -6.01 -0.85
CA SER A 50 -26.49 -7.34 -0.53
C SER A 50 -26.12 -8.07 -1.81
N GLY A 51 -24.92 -8.64 -1.87
CA GLY A 51 -24.49 -9.55 -2.93
C GLY A 51 -24.38 -10.98 -2.41
N ASP A 52 -24.34 -11.95 -3.31
CA ASP A 52 -24.22 -13.40 -3.04
C ASP A 52 -22.78 -13.79 -2.60
N GLY A 53 -22.18 -13.07 -1.64
CA GLY A 53 -20.83 -13.36 -1.14
C GLY A 53 -20.83 -14.49 -0.11
N THR A 54 -19.71 -15.24 -0.02
CA THR A 54 -19.47 -16.27 1.01
C THR A 54 -19.34 -15.70 2.42
N VAL A 55 -19.01 -14.41 2.55
CA VAL A 55 -18.92 -13.67 3.81
C VAL A 55 -20.31 -13.19 4.22
N GLN A 56 -20.75 -13.58 5.42
CA GLN A 56 -22.01 -13.09 5.99
C GLN A 56 -21.83 -11.67 6.53
N GLU A 57 -22.04 -10.66 5.68
CA GLU A 57 -21.74 -9.26 5.96
C GLU A 57 -22.49 -8.64 7.13
N SER A 58 -23.60 -9.25 7.59
CA SER A 58 -24.41 -8.78 8.72
C SER A 58 -24.27 -9.65 9.98
N ALA A 59 -23.46 -10.73 9.93
CA ALA A 59 -23.26 -11.60 11.08
C ALA A 59 -22.47 -10.91 12.18
N VAL A 60 -22.87 -11.11 13.43
CA VAL A 60 -22.17 -10.66 14.62
C VAL A 60 -21.77 -11.89 15.43
N HIS A 61 -20.48 -12.25 15.38
CA HIS A 61 -19.93 -13.43 16.06
C HIS A 61 -19.41 -13.12 17.47
N ASP A 62 -18.93 -11.92 17.69
CA ASP A 62 -18.59 -11.40 19.02
C ASP A 62 -18.98 -9.91 19.12
N LEU A 63 -19.18 -9.45 20.35
CA LEU A 63 -19.55 -8.05 20.63
C LEU A 63 -18.93 -7.63 21.96
N SER A 64 -18.18 -6.56 21.93
CA SER A 64 -17.67 -5.85 23.11
C SER A 64 -18.38 -4.50 23.26
N LEU A 65 -18.93 -4.26 24.43
CA LEU A 65 -19.61 -3.02 24.78
C LEU A 65 -18.86 -2.36 25.93
N TYR A 66 -18.62 -1.06 25.80
CA TYR A 66 -17.97 -0.23 26.79
C TYR A 66 -18.87 0.98 27.09
N PHE A 67 -19.34 1.08 28.31
CA PHE A 67 -20.19 2.19 28.77
C PHE A 67 -19.36 3.07 29.69
N PHE A 68 -19.03 4.27 29.27
CA PHE A 68 -18.33 5.26 30.09
C PHE A 68 -19.33 6.25 30.65
N HIS A 69 -19.55 6.21 31.95
CA HIS A 69 -20.41 7.16 32.61
C HIS A 69 -19.76 8.56 32.57
N LYS A 70 -20.54 9.58 32.13
CA LYS A 70 -19.97 10.92 31.86
C LYS A 70 -19.53 11.70 33.08
N THR A 71 -20.11 11.41 34.27
CA THR A 71 -19.85 12.11 35.51
C THR A 71 -19.26 11.24 36.60
N THR A 72 -19.52 9.95 36.60
CA THR A 72 -19.12 9.00 37.64
C THR A 72 -18.32 7.86 36.98
N PRO A 73 -16.97 7.99 36.85
CA PRO A 73 -16.16 6.98 36.17
C PRO A 73 -16.29 5.55 36.74
N GLU A 74 -16.57 5.46 38.06
CA GLU A 74 -16.77 4.20 38.80
C GLU A 74 -18.05 3.47 38.37
N ALA A 75 -19.02 4.16 37.76
CA ALA A 75 -20.25 3.58 37.17
C ALA A 75 -20.09 3.13 35.72
N SER A 76 -18.85 3.13 35.20
CA SER A 76 -18.55 2.64 33.85
C SER A 76 -18.58 1.09 33.82
N GLU A 77 -19.18 0.55 32.79
CA GLU A 77 -19.41 -0.89 32.66
C GLU A 77 -18.88 -1.43 31.33
N ARG A 78 -18.50 -2.70 31.34
CA ARG A 78 -18.01 -3.42 30.17
C ARG A 78 -18.67 -4.78 30.05
N LEU A 79 -19.03 -5.17 28.82
CA LEU A 79 -19.61 -6.46 28.52
C LEU A 79 -18.98 -7.04 27.24
N TYR A 80 -18.55 -8.32 27.30
CA TYR A 80 -18.13 -9.09 26.15
C TYR A 80 -19.04 -10.29 25.95
N LEU A 81 -19.53 -10.49 24.70
CA LEU A 81 -20.46 -11.55 24.35
C LEU A 81 -19.95 -12.29 23.11
N LYS A 82 -20.01 -13.62 23.16
CA LYS A 82 -19.85 -14.48 21.99
C LYS A 82 -21.24 -14.83 21.43
N ASN A 83 -21.37 -14.75 20.10
CA ASN A 83 -22.61 -15.02 19.37
C ASN A 83 -23.82 -14.31 20.01
N PRO A 84 -23.78 -12.96 20.14
CA PRO A 84 -24.91 -12.24 20.73
C PRO A 84 -26.15 -12.41 19.88
N GLY A 85 -27.32 -12.47 20.53
CA GLY A 85 -28.60 -12.40 19.84
C GLY A 85 -28.86 -11.02 19.24
N SER A 86 -30.00 -10.84 18.59
CA SER A 86 -30.42 -9.54 18.04
C SER A 86 -30.73 -8.50 19.12
N ARG A 87 -30.85 -8.93 20.39
CA ARG A 87 -31.07 -8.08 21.57
C ARG A 87 -30.10 -8.47 22.67
N VAL A 88 -29.50 -7.46 23.31
CA VAL A 88 -28.61 -7.58 24.45
C VAL A 88 -29.18 -6.74 25.57
N SER A 89 -29.46 -7.35 26.72
CA SER A 89 -29.95 -6.67 27.91
C SER A 89 -28.88 -6.71 29.01
N LEU A 90 -28.68 -5.59 29.69
CA LEU A 90 -27.75 -5.46 30.81
C LEU A 90 -28.32 -4.50 31.85
N SER A 91 -27.85 -4.58 33.08
CA SER A 91 -28.20 -3.68 34.16
C SER A 91 -27.17 -2.59 34.26
N LEU A 92 -27.58 -1.32 34.28
CA LEU A 92 -26.71 -0.16 34.43
C LEU A 92 -27.29 0.81 35.45
N PRO A 93 -26.47 1.53 36.19
CA PRO A 93 -26.92 2.70 36.95
C PRO A 93 -27.56 3.74 36.04
N THR A 94 -28.50 4.50 36.56
CA THR A 94 -29.11 5.63 35.85
C THR A 94 -28.04 6.70 35.55
N GLY A 95 -28.05 7.26 34.36
CA GLY A 95 -27.07 8.29 33.99
C GLY A 95 -26.85 8.47 32.50
N ASP A 96 -25.95 9.38 32.17
CA ASP A 96 -25.50 9.64 30.81
C ASP A 96 -24.21 8.91 30.51
N TYR A 97 -24.20 8.11 29.44
CA TYR A 97 -23.08 7.29 29.05
C TYR A 97 -22.59 7.64 27.64
N GLU A 98 -21.30 7.42 27.40
CA GLU A 98 -20.75 7.26 26.08
C GLU A 98 -20.53 5.77 25.84
N LEU A 99 -21.25 5.23 24.86
CA LEU A 99 -21.18 3.82 24.46
C LEU A 99 -20.25 3.67 23.26
N PHE A 100 -19.26 2.79 23.42
CA PHE A 100 -18.47 2.24 22.33
C PHE A 100 -18.82 0.78 22.15
N ALA A 101 -19.08 0.37 20.92
CA ALA A 101 -19.33 -1.02 20.57
C ALA A 101 -18.36 -1.48 19.48
N LEU A 102 -17.75 -2.65 19.70
CA LEU A 102 -16.90 -3.35 18.73
C LEU A 102 -17.49 -4.74 18.49
N ALA A 103 -17.67 -5.12 17.23
CA ALA A 103 -18.12 -6.45 16.85
C ALA A 103 -17.14 -7.08 15.87
N ASN A 104 -17.04 -8.41 15.93
CA ASN A 104 -16.21 -9.22 15.04
C ASN A 104 -14.71 -8.86 15.12
N THR A 105 -14.22 -8.70 16.34
CA THR A 105 -12.80 -8.45 16.60
C THR A 105 -11.96 -9.70 16.69
N GLY A 106 -12.62 -10.88 16.59
CA GLY A 106 -11.97 -12.19 16.69
C GLY A 106 -11.66 -12.62 18.12
N GLY A 107 -12.05 -11.83 19.11
CA GLY A 107 -11.85 -12.12 20.54
C GLY A 107 -12.16 -10.93 21.43
N ASP A 108 -11.95 -11.12 22.72
CA ASP A 108 -12.15 -10.06 23.73
C ASP A 108 -10.99 -9.05 23.71
N PRO A 109 -11.22 -7.75 23.37
CA PRO A 109 -10.17 -6.73 23.40
C PRO A 109 -9.66 -6.39 24.81
N GLY A 110 -10.35 -6.86 25.89
CA GLY A 110 -9.98 -6.58 27.26
C GLY A 110 -10.44 -5.18 27.75
N GLU A 111 -9.93 -4.78 28.92
CA GLU A 111 -10.21 -3.47 29.50
C GLU A 111 -9.51 -2.36 28.73
N LEU A 112 -10.29 -1.41 28.22
CA LEU A 112 -9.80 -0.26 27.46
C LEU A 112 -10.43 1.04 27.99
N THR A 113 -9.67 2.12 28.02
CA THR A 113 -10.20 3.46 28.31
C THR A 113 -10.86 4.06 27.05
N ALA A 114 -11.67 5.08 27.20
CA ALA A 114 -12.29 5.78 26.08
C ALA A 114 -11.25 6.33 25.08
N GLU A 115 -10.10 6.83 25.55
CA GLU A 115 -9.02 7.33 24.72
C GLU A 115 -8.36 6.19 23.93
N ARG A 116 -8.15 5.03 24.56
CA ARG A 116 -7.60 3.85 23.89
C ARG A 116 -8.56 3.28 22.85
N LEU A 117 -9.87 3.31 23.13
CA LEU A 117 -10.88 2.92 22.14
C LEU A 117 -10.93 3.90 20.97
N ALA A 118 -10.91 5.20 21.22
CA ALA A 118 -10.89 6.21 20.18
C ALA A 118 -9.69 6.05 19.21
N ALA A 119 -8.55 5.54 19.72
CA ALA A 119 -7.34 5.25 18.94
C ALA A 119 -7.18 3.75 18.60
N TYR A 120 -8.22 2.95 18.81
CA TYR A 120 -8.14 1.51 18.62
C TYR A 120 -7.95 1.13 17.14
N THR A 121 -7.07 0.18 16.88
CA THR A 121 -6.79 -0.33 15.55
C THR A 121 -6.94 -1.84 15.49
N LEU A 122 -7.38 -2.35 14.35
CA LEU A 122 -7.43 -3.76 14.04
C LEU A 122 -6.57 -4.03 12.80
N PRO A 123 -5.88 -5.17 12.71
CA PRO A 123 -5.20 -5.55 11.49
C PRO A 123 -6.21 -5.85 10.38
N LEU A 124 -5.78 -5.69 9.13
CA LEU A 124 -6.55 -6.17 7.99
C LEU A 124 -6.55 -7.70 8.00
N CYS A 125 -7.73 -8.28 7.94
CA CYS A 125 -7.93 -9.73 7.90
C CYS A 125 -7.88 -10.24 6.44
N ASN A 126 -7.41 -11.47 6.27
CA ASN A 126 -7.55 -12.19 5.01
C ASN A 126 -8.97 -12.79 4.84
N ASP A 127 -9.27 -13.34 3.66
CA ASP A 127 -10.61 -13.86 3.34
C ASP A 127 -11.04 -15.00 4.28
N GLU A 128 -10.13 -15.89 4.69
CA GLU A 128 -10.44 -17.01 5.61
C GLU A 128 -10.81 -16.49 7.01
N GLU A 129 -10.11 -15.47 7.47
CA GLU A 129 -10.40 -14.81 8.74
C GLU A 129 -11.75 -14.08 8.69
N LEU A 130 -12.06 -13.37 7.58
CA LEU A 130 -13.35 -12.72 7.38
C LEU A 130 -14.53 -13.71 7.37
N VAL A 131 -14.36 -14.87 6.73
CA VAL A 131 -15.38 -15.93 6.76
C VAL A 131 -15.59 -16.45 8.16
N ARG A 132 -14.52 -16.62 8.94
CA ARG A 132 -14.57 -17.21 10.29
C ARG A 132 -15.10 -16.25 11.34
N GLN A 133 -14.69 -15.00 11.35
CA GLN A 133 -14.99 -14.02 12.40
C GLN A 133 -15.97 -12.93 12.00
N GLY A 134 -16.29 -12.82 10.70
CA GLY A 134 -17.15 -11.77 10.16
C GLY A 134 -16.39 -10.46 9.92
N ILE A 135 -17.09 -9.50 9.34
CA ILE A 135 -16.57 -8.15 9.09
C ILE A 135 -16.58 -7.37 10.40
N ALA A 136 -15.44 -6.79 10.78
CA ALA A 136 -15.36 -5.90 11.94
C ALA A 136 -16.33 -4.72 11.81
N MET A 137 -17.10 -4.46 12.88
CA MET A 137 -18.07 -3.37 12.94
C MET A 137 -17.88 -2.57 14.20
N SER A 138 -18.26 -1.31 14.16
CA SER A 138 -18.20 -0.40 15.31
C SER A 138 -19.44 0.49 15.41
N ALA A 139 -19.69 0.97 16.62
CA ALA A 139 -20.62 2.05 16.89
C ALA A 139 -20.13 2.89 18.06
N ARG A 140 -20.36 4.19 17.98
CA ARG A 140 -20.13 5.13 19.07
C ARG A 140 -21.34 6.04 19.18
N GLN A 141 -21.96 6.09 20.36
CA GLN A 141 -23.14 6.92 20.60
C GLN A 141 -23.28 7.32 22.06
N SER A 142 -23.91 8.50 22.30
CA SER A 142 -24.34 8.89 23.62
C SER A 142 -25.64 8.19 23.98
N VAL A 143 -25.72 7.65 25.20
CA VAL A 143 -26.86 6.91 25.71
C VAL A 143 -27.28 7.52 27.04
N ARG A 144 -28.57 7.80 27.24
CA ARG A 144 -29.15 8.18 28.48
C ARG A 144 -30.00 7.06 29.06
N VAL A 145 -29.70 6.66 30.29
CA VAL A 145 -30.35 5.58 31.01
C VAL A 145 -31.13 6.17 32.17
N GLU A 146 -32.47 6.23 32.07
CA GLU A 146 -33.36 6.80 33.08
C GLU A 146 -34.34 5.80 33.68
N GLY A 147 -34.44 4.61 33.08
CA GLY A 147 -35.35 3.52 33.45
C GLY A 147 -35.20 2.38 32.45
N ALA A 148 -36.07 1.39 32.50
CA ALA A 148 -36.03 0.33 31.49
C ALA A 148 -36.15 0.93 30.08
N THR A 149 -35.08 0.88 29.34
CA THR A 149 -34.93 1.57 28.05
C THR A 149 -34.48 0.58 26.98
N GLU A 150 -35.09 0.64 25.78
CA GLU A 150 -34.63 -0.08 24.59
C GLU A 150 -34.09 0.95 23.56
N ILE A 151 -32.87 0.76 23.10
CA ILE A 151 -32.25 1.63 22.09
C ILE A 151 -31.69 0.81 20.91
N PRO A 152 -31.73 1.35 19.70
CA PRO A 152 -31.04 0.73 18.56
C PRO A 152 -29.54 0.94 18.68
N LEU A 153 -28.77 -0.11 18.48
CA LEU A 153 -27.33 -0.06 18.32
C LEU A 153 -27.00 -0.32 16.83
N ARG A 154 -26.69 0.75 16.12
CA ARG A 154 -26.34 0.70 14.71
C ARG A 154 -24.85 0.42 14.57
N LEU A 155 -24.50 -0.78 14.10
CA LEU A 155 -23.14 -1.20 13.86
C LEU A 155 -22.73 -0.87 12.42
N GLU A 156 -21.76 0.00 12.24
CA GLU A 156 -21.15 0.34 10.95
C GLU A 156 -19.97 -0.58 10.66
N ARG A 157 -19.89 -1.15 9.45
CA ARG A 157 -18.76 -1.98 9.04
C ARG A 157 -17.50 -1.13 8.87
N CYS A 158 -16.37 -1.62 9.36
CA CYS A 158 -15.07 -0.95 9.23
C CYS A 158 -14.42 -1.16 7.86
N LEU A 159 -14.99 -2.01 7.01
CA LEU A 159 -14.53 -2.29 5.65
C LEU A 159 -15.50 -1.76 4.60
N ALA A 160 -14.96 -1.41 3.44
CA ALA A 160 -15.67 -1.24 2.19
C ALA A 160 -15.73 -2.57 1.44
N ARG A 161 -16.77 -2.79 0.64
CA ARG A 161 -16.87 -3.89 -0.31
C ARG A 161 -16.55 -3.37 -1.72
N LEU A 162 -15.68 -4.06 -2.45
CA LEU A 162 -15.38 -3.83 -3.86
C LEU A 162 -15.73 -5.09 -4.65
N ASP A 163 -16.72 -5.02 -5.54
CA ASP A 163 -16.97 -6.03 -6.58
C ASP A 163 -16.25 -5.57 -7.84
N LEU A 164 -15.21 -6.30 -8.24
CA LEU A 164 -14.36 -6.00 -9.39
C LEU A 164 -14.60 -7.02 -10.51
N SER A 165 -14.85 -6.53 -11.72
CA SER A 165 -14.79 -7.31 -12.95
C SER A 165 -13.93 -6.59 -13.98
N VAL A 166 -13.07 -7.34 -14.66
CA VAL A 166 -12.21 -6.83 -15.73
C VAL A 166 -12.45 -7.65 -16.98
N SER A 167 -12.55 -7.00 -18.12
CA SER A 167 -12.75 -7.65 -19.42
C SER A 167 -11.95 -6.92 -20.50
N LEU A 168 -11.63 -7.63 -21.59
CA LEU A 168 -11.16 -7.00 -22.81
C LEU A 168 -12.34 -6.56 -23.67
N GLY A 169 -12.24 -5.35 -24.24
CA GLY A 169 -13.19 -4.86 -25.24
C GLY A 169 -12.98 -5.54 -26.60
N GLU A 170 -14.04 -5.57 -27.42
CA GLU A 170 -13.98 -6.15 -28.77
C GLU A 170 -12.99 -5.41 -29.69
N GLU A 171 -12.70 -4.13 -29.39
CA GLU A 171 -11.75 -3.29 -30.10
C GLU A 171 -10.28 -3.47 -29.68
N CYS A 172 -10.00 -4.33 -28.71
CA CYS A 172 -8.61 -4.58 -28.27
C CYS A 172 -7.74 -5.06 -29.41
N PRO A 173 -6.54 -4.46 -29.59
CA PRO A 173 -5.64 -4.89 -30.64
C PRO A 173 -5.13 -6.32 -30.37
N PRO A 174 -4.95 -7.13 -31.42
CA PRO A 174 -4.30 -8.44 -31.29
C PRO A 174 -2.92 -8.30 -30.66
N GLY A 175 -2.59 -9.18 -29.69
CA GLY A 175 -1.31 -9.16 -28.98
C GLY A 175 -1.31 -8.30 -27.70
N LEU A 176 -2.46 -7.78 -27.28
CA LEU A 176 -2.63 -7.26 -25.92
C LEU A 176 -2.92 -8.44 -24.98
N GLU A 177 -2.10 -8.56 -23.95
CA GLU A 177 -2.17 -9.65 -22.96
C GLU A 177 -2.25 -9.06 -21.56
N LEU A 178 -3.22 -9.53 -20.79
CA LEU A 178 -3.33 -9.20 -19.36
C LEU A 178 -2.52 -10.22 -18.57
N HIS A 179 -1.75 -9.77 -17.59
CA HIS A 179 -0.88 -10.63 -16.77
C HIS A 179 -1.31 -10.73 -15.32
N SER A 180 -1.65 -9.61 -14.69
CA SER A 180 -2.10 -9.64 -13.31
C SER A 180 -2.97 -8.45 -12.93
N ILE A 181 -3.77 -8.63 -11.87
CA ILE A 181 -4.51 -7.57 -11.19
C ILE A 181 -4.05 -7.54 -9.75
N THR A 182 -3.73 -6.36 -9.25
CA THR A 182 -3.29 -6.14 -7.86
C THR A 182 -3.96 -4.90 -7.31
N LEU A 183 -4.47 -4.98 -6.08
CA LEU A 183 -4.90 -3.80 -5.35
C LEU A 183 -3.68 -3.11 -4.74
N ARG A 184 -3.60 -1.79 -4.85
CA ARG A 184 -2.46 -0.98 -4.41
C ARG A 184 -2.91 0.08 -3.40
N SER A 185 -1.96 0.47 -2.55
CA SER A 185 -2.16 1.49 -1.51
C SER A 185 -3.31 1.14 -0.56
N ILE A 186 -3.29 -0.08 -0.03
CA ILE A 186 -4.29 -0.59 0.90
C ILE A 186 -3.80 -0.38 2.34
N PRO A 187 -4.60 0.25 3.23
CA PRO A 187 -4.23 0.32 4.64
C PRO A 187 -4.07 -1.06 5.27
N ALA A 188 -2.98 -1.28 6.01
CA ALA A 188 -2.75 -2.54 6.74
C ALA A 188 -3.62 -2.67 8.00
N THR A 189 -4.28 -1.58 8.41
CA THR A 189 -5.08 -1.51 9.64
C THR A 189 -6.39 -0.77 9.43
N LEU A 190 -7.37 -1.10 10.26
CA LEU A 190 -8.66 -0.41 10.40
C LEU A 190 -8.65 0.45 11.66
N THR A 191 -9.37 1.55 11.63
CA THR A 191 -9.59 2.47 12.78
C THR A 191 -11.08 2.55 13.10
N PRO A 192 -11.63 1.65 13.95
CA PRO A 192 -13.08 1.53 14.15
C PRO A 192 -13.80 2.83 14.54
N PHE A 193 -13.15 3.70 15.30
CA PHE A 193 -13.74 4.92 15.88
C PHE A 193 -13.18 6.23 15.36
N ALA A 194 -12.28 6.17 14.39
CA ALA A 194 -11.67 7.35 13.76
C ALA A 194 -11.65 7.21 12.24
N ASP A 195 -11.48 8.31 11.54
CA ASP A 195 -11.17 8.32 10.11
C ASP A 195 -9.87 7.56 9.83
N ASN A 196 -9.85 6.71 8.85
CA ASN A 196 -8.63 5.99 8.46
C ASN A 196 -7.84 6.80 7.41
N ARG A 197 -6.78 7.46 7.87
CA ARG A 197 -5.84 8.28 7.07
C ARG A 197 -4.40 7.85 7.39
N PRO A 198 -4.02 6.61 7.07
CA PRO A 198 -2.69 6.12 7.40
C PRO A 198 -1.60 6.89 6.65
N ALA A 199 -0.41 6.93 7.21
CA ALA A 199 0.77 7.43 6.51
C ALA A 199 1.08 6.58 5.28
N THR A 200 1.57 7.18 4.21
CA THR A 200 1.76 6.51 2.91
C THR A 200 2.70 5.30 3.00
N GLU A 201 3.74 5.41 3.80
CA GLU A 201 4.73 4.36 4.04
C GLU A 201 4.18 3.13 4.78
N THR A 202 2.99 3.24 5.39
CA THR A 202 2.31 2.13 6.08
C THR A 202 1.31 1.40 5.21
N LEU A 203 1.10 1.86 3.97
CA LEU A 203 0.21 1.22 3.02
C LEU A 203 0.85 -0.02 2.41
N LEU A 204 0.04 -1.04 2.18
CA LEU A 204 0.46 -2.21 1.42
C LEU A 204 0.64 -1.83 -0.06
N SER A 205 1.83 -2.05 -0.59
CA SER A 205 2.18 -1.77 -1.98
C SER A 205 1.57 -2.77 -2.96
N GLY A 206 1.12 -3.94 -2.47
CA GLY A 206 0.41 -4.97 -3.23
C GLY A 206 -0.45 -5.79 -2.28
N PHE A 207 -1.71 -5.91 -2.61
CA PHE A 207 -2.69 -6.69 -1.86
C PHE A 207 -3.44 -7.60 -2.83
N ASP A 208 -3.45 -8.90 -2.52
CA ASP A 208 -4.22 -9.93 -3.20
C ASP A 208 -4.01 -9.93 -4.72
N GLN A 209 -2.77 -10.15 -5.15
CA GLN A 209 -2.41 -10.25 -6.57
C GLN A 209 -3.07 -11.48 -7.20
N GLN A 210 -3.83 -11.24 -8.26
CA GLN A 210 -4.44 -12.26 -9.09
C GLN A 210 -3.67 -12.37 -10.40
N GLU A 211 -3.07 -13.55 -10.65
CA GLU A 211 -2.47 -13.86 -11.94
C GLU A 211 -3.56 -14.16 -12.97
N ILE A 212 -3.36 -13.71 -14.21
CA ILE A 212 -4.29 -13.88 -15.32
C ILE A 212 -3.67 -14.85 -16.35
N THR A 213 -4.48 -15.81 -16.75
CA THR A 213 -4.12 -16.74 -17.82
C THR A 213 -5.16 -16.61 -18.94
N ASP A 214 -4.68 -16.57 -20.18
CA ASP A 214 -5.53 -16.51 -21.39
C ASP A 214 -6.54 -15.33 -21.39
N ASN A 215 -6.15 -14.20 -20.81
CA ASN A 215 -6.98 -13.01 -20.69
C ASN A 215 -8.33 -13.25 -19.96
N SER A 216 -8.45 -14.35 -19.23
CA SER A 216 -9.67 -14.70 -18.48
C SER A 216 -9.58 -14.16 -17.06
N VAL A 217 -10.42 -13.19 -16.73
CA VAL A 217 -10.46 -12.55 -15.41
C VAL A 217 -11.78 -12.90 -14.73
N PRO A 218 -11.78 -13.79 -13.72
CA PRO A 218 -12.96 -14.04 -12.92
C PRO A 218 -13.32 -12.79 -12.09
N ALA A 219 -14.62 -12.47 -12.02
CA ALA A 219 -15.08 -11.43 -11.12
C ALA A 219 -14.75 -11.78 -9.66
N ARG A 220 -14.37 -10.79 -8.88
CA ARG A 220 -13.95 -10.98 -7.48
C ARG A 220 -14.51 -9.90 -6.56
N THR A 221 -14.82 -10.29 -5.32
CA THR A 221 -15.20 -9.39 -4.24
C THR A 221 -14.05 -9.23 -3.27
N TYR A 222 -13.77 -7.98 -2.89
CA TYR A 222 -12.76 -7.61 -1.90
C TYR A 222 -13.39 -6.83 -0.76
N TYR A 223 -12.85 -7.01 0.44
CA TYR A 223 -13.19 -6.21 1.62
C TYR A 223 -11.98 -5.39 2.05
N LEU A 224 -12.07 -4.08 1.92
CA LEU A 224 -10.95 -3.16 2.00
C LEU A 224 -11.13 -2.17 3.15
N PRO A 225 -10.07 -1.86 3.91
CA PRO A 225 -10.10 -0.78 4.91
C PRO A 225 -10.40 0.57 4.27
N GLU A 226 -11.07 1.43 5.03
CA GLU A 226 -11.21 2.83 4.64
C GLU A 226 -9.84 3.46 4.37
N ASN A 227 -9.75 4.27 3.31
CA ASN A 227 -8.56 5.05 2.94
C ASN A 227 -8.97 6.43 2.46
N LEU A 228 -8.95 7.42 3.34
CA LEU A 228 -9.41 8.77 3.02
C LEU A 228 -8.24 9.63 2.52
N ARG A 229 -8.20 9.89 1.21
CA ARG A 229 -7.13 10.67 0.56
C ARG A 229 -7.59 12.04 0.06
N GLY A 230 -8.88 12.33 0.18
CA GLY A 230 -9.43 13.62 -0.21
C GLY A 230 -9.90 13.67 -1.65
N THR A 231 -9.96 14.88 -2.18
CA THR A 231 -10.42 15.18 -3.53
C THR A 231 -9.38 16.03 -4.27
N ASN A 232 -9.32 15.86 -5.59
CA ASN A 232 -8.55 16.75 -6.47
C ASN A 232 -9.48 17.38 -7.50
N PRO A 233 -9.89 18.65 -7.31
CA PRO A 233 -10.85 19.34 -8.19
C PRO A 233 -10.32 19.62 -9.60
N THR A 234 -9.02 19.41 -9.88
CA THR A 234 -8.46 19.54 -11.22
C THR A 234 -8.81 18.35 -12.10
N VAL A 235 -9.20 17.21 -11.49
CA VAL A 235 -9.63 16.01 -12.20
C VAL A 235 -11.11 16.15 -12.57
N THR A 236 -11.37 16.76 -13.70
CA THR A 236 -12.72 17.04 -14.21
C THR A 236 -13.27 15.96 -15.15
N GLU A 237 -12.38 15.07 -15.62
CA GLU A 237 -12.70 14.00 -16.56
C GLU A 237 -12.08 12.67 -16.08
N PRO A 238 -12.73 11.51 -16.34
CA PRO A 238 -12.20 10.22 -15.91
C PRO A 238 -10.79 9.89 -16.42
N ARG A 239 -10.43 10.34 -17.63
CA ARG A 239 -9.11 10.10 -18.22
C ARG A 239 -7.96 10.82 -17.49
N LEU A 240 -8.26 11.91 -16.74
CA LEU A 240 -7.29 12.64 -15.90
C LEU A 240 -7.13 12.03 -14.50
N ARG A 241 -7.77 10.93 -14.24
CA ARG A 241 -7.69 10.21 -12.96
C ARG A 241 -6.49 9.25 -12.97
N ASP A 242 -5.32 9.81 -13.08
CA ASP A 242 -4.03 9.15 -13.27
C ASP A 242 -3.10 9.28 -12.06
N MET A 243 -1.89 8.75 -12.17
CA MET A 243 -0.87 8.80 -11.11
C MET A 243 -0.40 10.22 -10.79
N ALA A 244 -0.37 11.13 -11.77
CA ALA A 244 0.08 12.51 -11.59
C ALA A 244 -0.94 13.38 -10.84
N HIS A 245 -2.23 13.06 -10.97
CA HIS A 245 -3.32 13.85 -10.36
C HIS A 245 -3.90 13.20 -9.10
N ALA A 246 -3.67 11.90 -8.89
CA ALA A 246 -4.16 11.22 -7.69
C ALA A 246 -3.41 11.71 -6.44
N PRO A 247 -4.11 11.96 -5.31
CA PRO A 247 -3.44 12.18 -4.04
C PRO A 247 -2.54 10.99 -3.67
N GLU A 248 -1.40 11.30 -3.08
CA GLU A 248 -0.44 10.28 -2.66
C GLU A 248 -1.10 9.21 -1.76
N GLY A 249 -0.86 7.95 -2.08
CA GLY A 249 -1.44 6.80 -1.35
C GLY A 249 -2.92 6.54 -1.62
N ALA A 250 -3.53 7.14 -2.66
CA ALA A 250 -4.88 6.80 -3.07
C ALA A 250 -4.97 5.34 -3.51
N THR A 251 -6.03 4.64 -3.09
CA THR A 251 -6.24 3.23 -3.43
C THR A 251 -6.62 3.06 -4.89
N PHE A 252 -5.99 2.12 -5.57
CA PHE A 252 -6.29 1.80 -6.98
C PHE A 252 -6.16 0.32 -7.31
N VAL A 253 -6.86 -0.07 -8.37
CA VAL A 253 -6.66 -1.35 -9.05
C VAL A 253 -5.55 -1.14 -10.07
N HIS A 254 -4.49 -1.91 -9.96
CA HIS A 254 -3.38 -1.98 -10.90
C HIS A 254 -3.57 -3.20 -11.79
N ILE A 255 -3.69 -2.99 -13.09
CA ILE A 255 -3.73 -4.08 -14.07
C ILE A 255 -2.41 -4.03 -14.84
N HIS A 256 -1.61 -5.08 -14.69
CA HIS A 256 -0.41 -5.29 -15.49
C HIS A 256 -0.77 -6.05 -16.76
N ALA A 257 -0.33 -5.52 -17.88
CA ALA A 257 -0.54 -6.09 -19.21
C ALA A 257 0.72 -5.92 -20.05
N SER A 258 0.72 -6.48 -21.25
CA SER A 258 1.70 -6.16 -22.29
C SER A 258 1.02 -6.03 -23.66
N PHE A 259 1.63 -5.23 -24.51
CA PHE A 259 1.27 -5.13 -25.92
C PHE A 259 2.51 -5.33 -26.77
N MET A 260 2.51 -6.40 -27.59
CA MET A 260 3.67 -6.78 -28.40
C MET A 260 4.98 -6.88 -27.58
N GLY A 261 4.89 -7.39 -26.33
CA GLY A 261 6.03 -7.54 -25.42
C GLY A 261 6.43 -6.27 -24.65
N VAL A 262 5.76 -5.14 -24.87
CA VAL A 262 6.00 -3.90 -24.14
C VAL A 262 5.09 -3.85 -22.91
N PRO A 263 5.62 -3.67 -21.68
CA PRO A 263 4.83 -3.62 -20.47
C PRO A 263 3.87 -2.42 -20.45
N LEU A 264 2.64 -2.69 -20.01
CA LEU A 264 1.58 -1.70 -19.80
C LEU A 264 1.09 -1.75 -18.37
N ASN A 265 0.81 -0.60 -17.78
CA ASN A 265 0.19 -0.48 -16.47
C ASN A 265 -1.09 0.37 -16.58
N TYR A 266 -2.23 -0.20 -16.15
CA TYR A 266 -3.49 0.53 -16.04
C TYR A 266 -3.74 0.86 -14.56
N TYR A 267 -4.11 2.12 -14.29
CA TYR A 267 -4.35 2.64 -12.95
C TYR A 267 -5.82 3.05 -12.81
N ILE A 268 -6.58 2.31 -12.02
CA ILE A 268 -8.02 2.55 -11.84
C ILE A 268 -8.26 2.90 -10.37
N PHE A 269 -8.31 4.19 -10.06
CA PHE A 269 -8.47 4.68 -8.69
C PHE A 269 -9.88 4.49 -8.15
N LEU A 270 -10.00 4.12 -6.86
CA LEU A 270 -11.25 4.02 -6.16
C LEU A 270 -11.70 5.41 -5.64
N GLY A 271 -13.00 5.57 -5.50
CA GLY A 271 -13.65 6.78 -4.98
C GLY A 271 -15.15 6.73 -5.18
N SER A 272 -15.87 7.73 -4.71
CA SER A 272 -17.33 7.80 -4.85
C SER A 272 -17.81 8.23 -6.25
N ASN A 273 -16.89 8.74 -7.07
CA ASN A 273 -17.16 9.14 -8.45
C ASN A 273 -15.97 8.77 -9.36
N THR A 274 -16.09 9.07 -10.64
CA THR A 274 -15.09 8.79 -11.66
C THR A 274 -14.16 9.98 -11.97
N THR A 275 -14.20 11.03 -11.15
CA THR A 275 -13.42 12.26 -11.32
C THR A 275 -12.60 12.56 -10.07
N ASP A 276 -13.01 13.52 -9.29
CA ASP A 276 -12.21 14.21 -8.27
C ASP A 276 -12.10 13.52 -6.89
N ASP A 277 -12.99 12.55 -6.55
CA ASP A 277 -12.96 11.89 -5.24
C ASP A 277 -12.08 10.64 -5.25
N PHE A 278 -11.10 10.60 -4.33
CA PHE A 278 -10.15 9.49 -4.13
C PHE A 278 -10.30 8.84 -2.75
N ASN A 279 -11.47 8.99 -2.14
CA ASN A 279 -11.75 8.40 -0.83
C ASN A 279 -12.38 7.03 -0.96
N LEU A 280 -11.70 6.01 -0.44
CA LEU A 280 -12.30 4.71 -0.17
C LEU A 280 -12.94 4.77 1.23
N ARG A 281 -14.27 4.79 1.32
CA ARG A 281 -15.01 4.93 2.56
C ARG A 281 -15.52 3.59 3.06
N ARG A 282 -15.40 3.35 4.38
CA ARG A 282 -15.98 2.17 5.05
C ARG A 282 -17.51 2.07 4.83
N ASN A 283 -18.07 0.91 5.05
CA ASN A 283 -19.50 0.61 4.95
C ASN A 283 -20.13 1.01 3.60
N ARG A 284 -19.33 1.10 2.53
CA ARG A 284 -19.77 1.38 1.16
C ARG A 284 -19.53 0.18 0.26
N HIS A 285 -20.39 0.04 -0.73
CA HIS A 285 -20.28 -0.95 -1.79
C HIS A 285 -19.86 -0.26 -3.10
N TYR A 286 -18.69 -0.60 -3.58
CA TYR A 286 -18.12 -0.16 -4.85
C TYR A 286 -18.29 -1.29 -5.86
N ARG A 287 -18.89 -0.98 -7.02
CA ARG A 287 -18.91 -1.88 -8.17
C ARG A 287 -18.03 -1.27 -9.25
N MET A 288 -17.02 -2.00 -9.65
CA MET A 288 -16.05 -1.57 -10.65
C MET A 288 -16.05 -2.57 -11.81
N GLU A 289 -16.53 -2.11 -12.96
CA GLU A 289 -16.52 -2.85 -14.22
C GLU A 289 -15.52 -2.17 -15.15
N VAL A 290 -14.37 -2.81 -15.35
CA VAL A 290 -13.27 -2.29 -16.17
C VAL A 290 -13.27 -3.01 -17.51
N THR A 291 -13.41 -2.26 -18.60
CA THR A 291 -13.21 -2.77 -19.96
C THR A 291 -11.94 -2.19 -20.53
N VAL A 292 -10.92 -3.03 -20.66
CA VAL A 292 -9.65 -2.66 -21.32
C VAL A 292 -9.88 -2.65 -22.83
N ARG A 293 -9.70 -1.50 -23.47
CA ARG A 293 -9.99 -1.30 -24.90
C ARG A 293 -8.74 -1.14 -25.76
N GLY A 294 -7.57 -1.19 -25.15
CA GLY A 294 -6.31 -1.08 -25.88
C GLY A 294 -5.36 -0.08 -25.26
N VAL A 295 -4.39 0.38 -26.06
CA VAL A 295 -3.38 1.35 -25.66
C VAL A 295 -3.71 2.68 -26.29
N SER A 296 -3.92 3.72 -25.49
CA SER A 296 -4.11 5.09 -25.97
C SER A 296 -3.16 6.02 -25.21
N ASN A 297 -2.35 6.79 -25.95
CA ASN A 297 -1.53 7.82 -25.35
C ASN A 297 -2.34 9.01 -24.82
N ASP A 298 -3.61 9.12 -25.22
CA ASP A 298 -4.52 10.18 -24.76
C ASP A 298 -5.23 9.82 -23.44
N ASP A 299 -5.14 8.57 -23.01
CA ASP A 299 -5.71 8.10 -21.74
C ASP A 299 -4.60 7.99 -20.68
N CYS A 300 -4.51 8.99 -19.82
CA CYS A 300 -3.48 9.08 -18.79
C CYS A 300 -3.57 7.98 -17.72
N ARG A 301 -4.62 7.17 -17.73
CA ARG A 301 -4.76 5.99 -16.85
C ARG A 301 -3.91 4.80 -17.30
N VAL A 302 -3.26 4.91 -18.46
CA VAL A 302 -2.39 3.88 -19.01
C VAL A 302 -0.98 4.42 -19.11
N SER A 303 0.01 3.72 -18.58
CA SER A 303 1.41 3.97 -18.83
C SER A 303 2.06 2.80 -19.56
N MET A 304 3.01 3.12 -20.43
CA MET A 304 3.80 2.16 -21.19
C MET A 304 5.28 2.43 -20.91
N THR A 305 6.00 1.40 -20.46
CA THR A 305 7.44 1.49 -20.16
C THR A 305 8.25 0.91 -21.29
N THR A 306 9.17 1.68 -21.83
CA THR A 306 10.07 1.25 -22.92
C THR A 306 11.52 1.59 -22.61
N LEU A 307 12.44 0.81 -23.18
CA LEU A 307 13.87 1.08 -23.19
C LEU A 307 14.36 1.11 -24.62
N LEU A 308 14.80 2.27 -25.07
CA LEU A 308 15.30 2.42 -26.42
C LEU A 308 16.82 2.44 -26.41
N LEU A 309 17.44 1.73 -27.36
CA LEU A 309 18.85 1.87 -27.69
C LEU A 309 18.96 3.03 -28.70
N SER A 310 19.15 4.25 -28.18
CA SER A 310 19.20 5.45 -29.04
C SER A 310 20.50 5.59 -29.82
N GLU A 311 21.60 5.02 -29.29
CA GLU A 311 22.88 4.91 -29.98
C GLU A 311 23.53 3.60 -29.57
N GLY A 312 23.72 2.67 -30.49
CA GLY A 312 24.37 1.37 -30.26
C GLY A 312 25.88 1.47 -30.19
N PHE A 313 26.53 0.39 -29.78
CA PHE A 313 27.99 0.26 -29.90
C PHE A 313 28.44 0.35 -31.37
N ALA A 314 29.62 0.91 -31.60
CA ALA A 314 30.31 0.68 -32.87
C ALA A 314 30.54 -0.83 -33.06
N PRO A 315 30.71 -1.30 -34.33
CA PRO A 315 30.89 -2.72 -34.63
C PRO A 315 32.08 -3.35 -33.90
N GLU A 316 33.16 -2.57 -33.73
CA GLU A 316 34.36 -3.04 -33.03
C GLU A 316 35.08 -1.91 -32.32
N TYR A 317 35.82 -2.26 -31.27
CA TYR A 317 36.73 -1.43 -30.50
C TYR A 317 38.04 -2.16 -30.28
N ASP A 318 39.14 -1.46 -30.02
CA ASP A 318 40.32 -2.11 -29.47
C ASP A 318 40.29 -2.11 -27.92
N CYS A 319 41.05 -3.04 -27.31
CA CYS A 319 41.05 -3.24 -25.87
C CYS A 319 41.58 -2.03 -25.04
N SER A 320 42.12 -0.99 -25.68
CA SER A 320 42.54 0.27 -25.03
C SER A 320 41.42 1.32 -25.01
N GLN A 321 40.31 1.07 -25.71
CA GLN A 321 39.18 2.00 -25.86
C GLN A 321 38.07 1.67 -24.88
N THR A 322 37.25 2.67 -24.62
CA THR A 322 35.96 2.50 -23.98
C THR A 322 34.87 2.47 -25.05
N ALA A 323 34.15 1.37 -25.14
CA ALA A 323 32.96 1.29 -25.94
C ALA A 323 31.86 2.10 -25.30
N ALA A 324 31.05 2.79 -26.09
CA ALA A 324 29.95 3.61 -25.57
C ALA A 324 28.65 3.34 -26.36
N LEU A 325 27.56 3.34 -25.62
CA LEU A 325 26.19 3.33 -26.16
C LEU A 325 25.31 4.30 -25.40
N LYS A 326 24.13 4.64 -25.93
CA LYS A 326 23.14 5.45 -25.25
C LYS A 326 21.79 4.75 -25.17
N LEU A 327 21.24 4.72 -23.97
CA LEU A 327 19.93 4.20 -23.66
C LEU A 327 18.98 5.37 -23.36
N LEU A 328 17.73 5.25 -23.78
CA LEU A 328 16.66 6.16 -23.41
C LEU A 328 15.54 5.38 -22.73
N PRO A 329 15.47 5.43 -21.39
CA PRO A 329 14.33 4.91 -20.64
C PRO A 329 13.15 5.86 -20.84
N PHE A 330 11.95 5.34 -21.05
CA PHE A 330 10.78 6.13 -21.27
C PHE A 330 9.53 5.50 -20.65
N CYS A 331 8.72 6.30 -19.96
CA CYS A 331 7.42 5.91 -19.45
C CYS A 331 6.38 6.96 -19.87
N THR A 332 5.35 6.54 -20.60
CA THR A 332 4.25 7.44 -20.99
C THR A 332 3.37 7.74 -19.78
N ASN A 333 2.80 8.95 -19.74
CA ASN A 333 1.77 9.36 -18.76
C ASN A 333 2.16 9.24 -17.28
N ASP A 334 3.43 8.95 -16.99
CA ASP A 334 3.98 8.92 -15.62
C ASP A 334 5.46 9.37 -15.67
N PRO A 335 5.71 10.68 -15.77
CA PRO A 335 7.07 11.24 -15.88
C PRO A 335 7.90 10.99 -14.61
N ASP A 336 7.25 10.80 -13.48
CA ASP A 336 7.90 10.54 -12.18
C ASP A 336 8.01 9.04 -11.87
N ALA A 337 7.68 8.18 -12.85
CA ALA A 337 7.75 6.73 -12.70
C ALA A 337 9.08 6.30 -12.10
N ALA A 338 9.03 5.44 -11.09
CA ALA A 338 10.22 4.85 -10.52
C ALA A 338 10.76 3.75 -11.45
N LEU A 339 11.71 4.12 -12.29
CA LEU A 339 12.36 3.24 -13.25
C LEU A 339 13.72 2.78 -12.72
N TYR A 340 14.07 1.51 -12.96
CA TYR A 340 15.32 0.91 -12.50
C TYR A 340 16.00 0.18 -13.64
N LEU A 341 17.22 0.62 -13.97
CA LEU A 341 18.08 -0.03 -14.97
C LEU A 341 19.03 -1.01 -14.29
N SER A 342 19.19 -2.18 -14.90
CA SER A 342 20.22 -3.15 -14.61
C SER A 342 20.77 -3.72 -15.91
N TYR A 343 21.89 -4.44 -15.85
CA TYR A 343 22.38 -5.18 -17.01
C TYR A 343 22.91 -6.56 -16.59
N GLU A 344 22.92 -7.45 -17.56
CA GLU A 344 23.57 -8.76 -17.55
C GLU A 344 24.59 -8.81 -18.66
N LEU A 345 25.80 -9.28 -18.35
CA LEU A 345 26.82 -9.58 -19.34
C LEU A 345 26.59 -11.02 -19.82
N VAL A 346 25.97 -11.15 -20.99
CA VAL A 346 25.70 -12.46 -21.61
C VAL A 346 27.00 -13.06 -22.19
N GLU A 347 27.87 -12.18 -22.72
CA GLU A 347 29.18 -12.53 -23.24
C GLU A 347 30.16 -11.37 -23.00
N GLY A 348 31.43 -11.69 -22.68
CA GLY A 348 32.46 -10.71 -22.35
C GLY A 348 32.96 -10.85 -20.90
N THR A 349 34.04 -10.10 -20.58
CA THR A 349 34.73 -10.18 -19.28
C THR A 349 34.97 -8.80 -18.64
N GLY A 350 34.48 -7.76 -19.30
CA GLY A 350 34.72 -6.37 -18.91
C GLY A 350 33.79 -5.83 -17.84
N ARG A 351 33.79 -4.51 -17.69
CA ARG A 351 32.96 -3.78 -16.74
C ARG A 351 32.24 -2.61 -17.41
N ALA A 352 31.06 -2.32 -16.93
CA ALA A 352 30.26 -1.18 -17.37
C ALA A 352 30.38 0.01 -16.44
N ILE A 353 30.21 1.20 -17.02
CA ILE A 353 30.13 2.49 -16.35
C ILE A 353 28.82 3.14 -16.82
N LEU A 354 28.02 3.68 -15.91
CA LEU A 354 26.80 4.42 -16.21
C LEU A 354 26.98 5.86 -15.76
N ASP A 355 26.88 6.81 -16.69
CA ASP A 355 27.05 8.25 -16.46
C ASP A 355 28.31 8.58 -15.65
N GLY A 356 29.44 7.97 -16.04
CA GLY A 356 30.76 8.17 -15.42
C GLY A 356 30.98 7.45 -14.08
N SER A 357 30.01 6.66 -13.60
CA SER A 357 30.12 5.92 -12.35
C SER A 357 30.11 4.41 -12.60
N ASP A 358 30.86 3.65 -11.78
CA ASP A 358 30.88 2.18 -11.86
C ASP A 358 29.46 1.59 -11.78
N PHE A 359 29.18 0.64 -12.68
CA PHE A 359 27.85 0.01 -12.80
C PHE A 359 28.02 -1.52 -12.76
N PRO A 360 28.07 -2.12 -11.55
CA PRO A 360 28.26 -3.57 -11.43
C PRO A 360 27.07 -4.34 -12.01
N GLN A 361 27.39 -5.47 -12.65
CA GLN A 361 26.39 -6.40 -13.18
C GLN A 361 25.34 -6.80 -12.12
N GLY A 362 24.06 -6.86 -12.50
CA GLY A 362 22.96 -7.20 -11.61
C GLY A 362 22.56 -6.11 -10.61
N THR A 363 23.31 -4.99 -10.53
CA THR A 363 22.92 -3.85 -9.70
C THR A 363 21.75 -3.10 -10.35
N ARG A 364 20.71 -2.80 -9.57
CA ARG A 364 19.59 -1.95 -10.00
C ARG A 364 19.91 -0.50 -9.69
N ARG A 365 19.87 0.37 -10.68
CA ARG A 365 20.08 1.81 -10.52
C ARG A 365 18.81 2.56 -10.92
N ARG A 366 18.32 3.45 -10.06
CA ARG A 366 17.19 4.32 -10.38
C ARG A 366 17.59 5.27 -11.52
N VAL A 367 16.73 5.40 -12.50
CA VAL A 367 16.89 6.27 -13.67
C VAL A 367 15.62 7.10 -13.86
N VAL A 368 15.74 8.18 -14.64
CA VAL A 368 14.65 9.14 -14.89
C VAL A 368 14.11 8.89 -16.31
N SER A 369 12.79 8.91 -16.44
CA SER A 369 12.11 8.84 -17.75
C SER A 369 12.54 10.00 -18.65
N ASP A 370 12.64 9.72 -19.95
CA ASP A 370 13.01 10.69 -21.01
C ASP A 370 14.38 11.36 -20.79
N THR A 371 15.29 10.71 -20.07
CA THR A 371 16.64 11.19 -19.83
C THR A 371 17.64 10.20 -20.43
N PRO A 372 18.38 10.60 -21.47
CA PRO A 372 19.40 9.74 -22.10
C PRO A 372 20.47 9.35 -21.08
N LEU A 373 20.84 8.07 -21.09
CA LEU A 373 21.87 7.46 -20.24
C LEU A 373 23.06 7.04 -21.08
N GLU A 374 24.26 7.43 -20.69
CA GLU A 374 25.49 7.00 -21.35
C GLU A 374 26.08 5.79 -20.64
N VAL A 375 26.20 4.68 -21.35
CA VAL A 375 26.84 3.45 -20.86
C VAL A 375 28.18 3.27 -21.54
N GLY A 376 29.25 3.33 -20.76
CA GLY A 376 30.58 2.95 -21.14
C GLY A 376 30.87 1.49 -20.82
N TYR A 377 31.67 0.80 -21.63
CA TYR A 377 32.12 -0.55 -21.35
C TYR A 377 33.61 -0.70 -21.73
N THR A 378 34.37 -1.33 -20.85
CA THR A 378 35.79 -1.61 -21.08
C THR A 378 36.11 -3.07 -20.88
N GLN A 379 36.96 -3.64 -21.76
CA GLN A 379 37.42 -5.01 -21.70
C GLN A 379 38.90 -5.06 -22.07
N SER A 380 39.72 -5.75 -21.28
CA SER A 380 41.16 -5.85 -21.51
C SER A 380 41.54 -6.97 -22.49
N GLU A 381 40.71 -7.98 -22.62
CA GLU A 381 40.97 -9.14 -23.48
C GLU A 381 40.13 -9.05 -24.74
N PRO A 382 40.70 -9.43 -25.94
CA PRO A 382 39.93 -9.52 -27.17
C PRO A 382 38.80 -10.54 -27.05
N GLY A 383 37.65 -10.24 -27.66
CA GLY A 383 36.50 -11.15 -27.66
C GLY A 383 35.20 -10.45 -28.00
N ASP A 384 34.18 -11.24 -28.15
CA ASP A 384 32.82 -10.76 -28.38
C ASP A 384 32.22 -10.27 -27.05
N VAL A 385 31.39 -9.25 -27.15
CA VAL A 385 30.65 -8.65 -26.01
C VAL A 385 29.18 -8.61 -26.36
N ARG A 386 28.37 -9.15 -25.49
CA ARG A 386 26.91 -9.05 -25.57
C ARG A 386 26.35 -8.69 -24.19
N MET A 387 25.69 -7.56 -24.12
CA MET A 387 25.05 -7.04 -22.92
C MET A 387 23.55 -7.04 -23.10
N ARG A 388 22.84 -7.49 -22.07
CA ARG A 388 21.38 -7.35 -21.97
C ARG A 388 21.06 -6.31 -20.92
N PHE A 389 20.43 -5.23 -21.31
CA PHE A 389 19.92 -4.21 -20.39
C PHE A 389 18.47 -4.50 -20.08
N THR A 390 18.12 -4.36 -18.80
CA THR A 390 16.76 -4.54 -18.30
C THR A 390 16.33 -3.27 -17.60
N LEU A 391 15.27 -2.64 -18.10
CA LEU A 391 14.55 -1.58 -17.41
C LEU A 391 13.34 -2.20 -16.74
N SER A 392 13.18 -1.95 -15.44
CA SER A 392 12.00 -2.39 -14.68
C SER A 392 11.26 -1.17 -14.14
N ASP A 393 9.93 -1.21 -14.16
CA ASP A 393 9.09 -0.23 -13.48
C ASP A 393 9.08 -0.43 -11.95
N ALA A 394 8.28 0.37 -11.23
CA ALA A 394 8.10 0.28 -9.78
C ALA A 394 7.50 -1.06 -9.34
N TYR A 395 6.82 -1.77 -10.23
CA TYR A 395 6.12 -3.02 -9.95
C TYR A 395 6.96 -4.25 -10.32
N GLY A 396 8.14 -4.04 -10.91
CA GLY A 396 9.06 -5.12 -11.30
C GLY A 396 8.84 -5.66 -12.70
N ASN A 397 7.99 -5.03 -13.54
CA ASN A 397 7.75 -5.45 -14.91
C ASN A 397 8.94 -5.06 -15.78
N PRO A 398 9.61 -6.03 -16.44
CA PRO A 398 10.82 -5.77 -17.20
C PRO A 398 10.56 -5.47 -18.67
N VAL A 399 11.39 -4.62 -19.25
CA VAL A 399 11.62 -4.54 -20.70
C VAL A 399 13.11 -4.65 -20.95
N THR A 400 13.52 -5.36 -22.00
CA THR A 400 14.92 -5.63 -22.26
C THR A 400 15.36 -5.14 -23.64
N VAL A 401 16.65 -4.74 -23.73
CA VAL A 401 17.33 -4.48 -24.99
C VAL A 401 18.72 -5.10 -24.96
N ASP A 402 19.11 -5.76 -26.04
CA ASP A 402 20.44 -6.33 -26.20
C ASP A 402 21.33 -5.40 -27.03
N ALA A 403 22.61 -5.32 -26.66
CA ALA A 403 23.65 -4.60 -27.40
C ALA A 403 24.91 -5.48 -27.52
N SER A 404 25.57 -5.43 -28.66
CA SER A 404 26.76 -6.24 -28.90
C SER A 404 27.84 -5.47 -29.66
N THR A 405 29.09 -5.88 -29.44
CA THR A 405 30.29 -5.37 -30.14
C THR A 405 31.40 -6.39 -30.04
N VAL A 406 32.53 -6.13 -30.69
CA VAL A 406 33.72 -6.96 -30.65
C VAL A 406 34.90 -6.13 -30.16
N PHE A 407 35.64 -6.64 -29.21
CA PHE A 407 36.94 -6.07 -28.83
C PHE A 407 38.07 -6.80 -29.53
N ARG A 408 38.97 -6.03 -30.13
CA ARG A 408 40.17 -6.51 -30.81
C ARG A 408 41.39 -6.25 -29.95
N ALA A 409 42.45 -6.96 -30.15
CA ALA A 409 43.72 -6.63 -29.51
C ALA A 409 44.07 -5.15 -29.79
N ALA A 410 44.53 -4.44 -28.75
CA ALA A 410 44.95 -3.05 -28.91
C ALA A 410 46.04 -2.93 -29.98
N ASN A 411 45.89 -2.00 -30.91
CA ASN A 411 46.94 -1.78 -31.91
C ASN A 411 48.08 -1.00 -31.26
N PRO A 412 49.22 -1.66 -30.99
CA PRO A 412 50.33 -1.01 -30.31
C PRO A 412 51.08 -0.02 -31.20
N LEU A 413 50.72 0.03 -32.47
CA LEU A 413 51.43 0.87 -33.44
C LEU A 413 50.58 2.08 -33.88
N THR A 414 51.02 3.28 -33.52
CA THR A 414 50.44 4.52 -34.02
C THR A 414 51.34 5.12 -35.09
N VAL A 415 50.79 5.43 -36.28
CA VAL A 415 51.49 6.05 -37.35
C VAL A 415 51.03 7.49 -37.56
N ALA A 416 51.92 8.46 -37.38
CA ALA A 416 51.65 9.86 -37.69
C ALA A 416 52.40 10.29 -38.94
N TYR A 417 51.68 10.91 -39.84
CA TYR A 417 52.21 11.44 -41.07
C TYR A 417 52.45 12.97 -40.96
N GLY A 418 53.67 13.40 -41.22
CA GLY A 418 53.94 14.82 -41.33
C GLY A 418 53.54 15.31 -42.73
N THR A 419 53.11 16.55 -42.88
CA THR A 419 52.87 17.20 -44.16
C THR A 419 54.20 17.46 -44.85
N SER A 420 54.38 16.95 -46.09
CA SER A 420 55.53 17.27 -46.92
C SER A 420 55.13 18.12 -48.10
N LYS A 421 56.03 19.06 -48.48
CA LYS A 421 55.95 19.77 -49.79
C LYS A 421 56.67 18.91 -50.84
N VAL A 422 56.23 19.04 -52.10
CA VAL A 422 56.82 18.31 -53.24
C VAL A 422 58.34 18.56 -53.23
N GLY A 423 59.11 17.45 -53.24
CA GLY A 423 60.57 17.50 -53.24
C GLY A 423 61.25 17.50 -51.85
N MET A 424 60.50 17.41 -50.75
CA MET A 424 61.06 17.27 -49.40
C MET A 424 60.94 15.82 -48.86
N VAL A 425 61.86 15.47 -47.95
CA VAL A 425 61.80 14.18 -47.24
C VAL A 425 60.57 14.16 -46.37
N ALA A 426 59.66 13.22 -46.56
CA ALA A 426 58.57 12.97 -45.68
C ALA A 426 59.07 12.24 -44.43
N THR A 427 58.73 12.79 -43.23
CA THR A 427 59.03 12.08 -42.00
C THR A 427 57.78 11.33 -41.55
N VAL A 428 57.90 10.03 -41.41
CA VAL A 428 56.87 9.18 -40.82
C VAL A 428 57.37 8.76 -39.43
N THR A 429 56.62 9.11 -38.41
CA THR A 429 56.95 8.73 -37.07
C THR A 429 56.09 7.57 -36.60
N PHE A 430 56.70 6.52 -36.15
CA PHE A 430 56.06 5.36 -35.57
C PHE A 430 56.16 5.46 -34.03
N ARG A 431 55.06 5.31 -33.33
CA ARG A 431 55.08 5.09 -31.90
C ARG A 431 54.56 3.71 -31.59
N ILE A 432 55.32 2.98 -30.80
CA ILE A 432 54.91 1.69 -30.27
C ILE A 432 54.39 1.93 -28.87
N GLY A 433 53.07 1.70 -28.66
CA GLY A 433 52.42 1.92 -27.36
C GLY A 433 52.77 0.85 -26.32
N GLU A 434 53.28 -0.30 -26.75
CA GLU A 434 53.55 -1.44 -25.87
C GLU A 434 55.03 -1.78 -25.87
N PRO A 435 55.69 -1.80 -24.70
CA PRO A 435 57.08 -2.20 -24.59
C PRO A 435 57.29 -3.66 -24.96
N GLY A 436 58.21 -3.94 -25.85
CA GLY A 436 58.52 -5.32 -26.28
C GLY A 436 57.78 -5.81 -27.52
N TYR A 437 57.03 -4.95 -28.20
CA TYR A 437 56.37 -5.32 -29.49
C TYR A 437 57.38 -5.68 -30.55
N THR A 438 57.24 -6.90 -31.15
CA THR A 438 58.12 -7.48 -32.16
C THR A 438 57.47 -7.66 -33.53
N GLY A 439 56.37 -6.98 -33.83
CA GLY A 439 55.65 -7.06 -35.10
C GLY A 439 56.46 -6.53 -36.27
N ARG A 440 56.16 -6.99 -37.49
CA ARG A 440 56.73 -6.47 -38.75
C ARG A 440 55.76 -5.52 -39.40
N PHE A 441 56.24 -4.40 -39.87
CA PHE A 441 55.50 -3.49 -40.76
C PHE A 441 56.29 -3.24 -42.04
N THR A 442 55.58 -3.05 -43.13
CA THR A 442 56.16 -2.75 -44.43
C THR A 442 55.67 -1.38 -44.84
N ILE A 443 56.62 -0.50 -45.25
CA ILE A 443 56.26 0.77 -45.89
C ILE A 443 56.38 0.54 -47.37
N ALA A 444 55.25 0.71 -48.13
CA ALA A 444 55.18 0.59 -49.57
C ALA A 444 55.26 2.00 -50.21
#